data_b508db108e03254e243b6836ac77995e
#
_entry.id   b508db108e03254e243b6836ac77995e
#
_cell.length_a   1.000
_cell.length_b   1.000
_cell.length_c   1.000
_cell.angle_alpha   90.00
_cell.angle_beta   90.00
_cell.angle_gamma   90.00
#
_symmetry.space_group_name_H-M   'P 1'
#
loop_
_entity.id
_entity.type
_entity.pdbx_description
1 polymer ?
#
loop_
_entity_poly.entity_id
_entity_poly.type
_entity_poly.pdbx_seq_one_letter_code
_entity_poly.pdbx_strand_id
1 'polypeptide(L)'
;TEIVWDRLLRIGPNGTPQPWAAESFNWVNEQTIDVTLRSGMSWHDGQPVTTEDVIFSFEAPMDAEMVPMYSPFVKNIDSMEDMGNNVVRFNLKSSNAAFLTSTLAKINLVPKHYYGPIIDSLKGTGNNAETIIEEKRIGSGPFKFVDWRQREQVILEANSGHFNPPKINRWIMKEIPNVEAALGMFRKGEVNFLTDYKGDPAVLANIVEEDGDITLVK
;
A
#
# COMPACT_ATOMS: atom_id res chain seq x y z
N THR A 1 4.48 -2.83 -2.40
CA THR A 1 4.10 -1.56 -1.76
C THR A 1 3.07 -1.76 -0.65
N GLU A 2 1.98 -2.49 -0.85
CA GLU A 2 0.90 -2.70 0.14
C GLU A 2 1.34 -3.37 1.46
N ILE A 3 2.52 -3.92 1.53
CA ILE A 3 3.05 -4.53 2.75
C ILE A 3 3.93 -3.57 3.56
N VAL A 4 4.35 -2.44 2.99
CA VAL A 4 5.12 -1.38 3.67
C VAL A 4 4.24 -0.20 4.05
N TRP A 5 3.26 0.15 3.23
CA TRP A 5 2.31 1.24 3.46
C TRP A 5 0.89 0.70 3.58
N ASP A 6 0.18 1.09 4.62
CA ASP A 6 -1.23 0.81 4.74
C ASP A 6 -2.07 1.70 3.81
N ARG A 7 -3.29 1.27 3.58
CA ARG A 7 -4.37 2.03 2.95
C ARG A 7 -5.54 2.09 3.90
N LEU A 8 -6.44 3.03 3.71
CA LEU A 8 -7.65 3.10 4.55
C LEU A 8 -8.47 1.81 4.44
N LEU A 9 -8.67 1.33 3.22
CA LEU A 9 -9.37 0.08 2.95
C LEU A 9 -8.48 -0.88 2.17
N ARG A 10 -8.84 -2.16 2.17
CA ARG A 10 -8.29 -3.19 1.28
C ARG A 10 -9.41 -3.91 0.55
N ILE A 11 -9.08 -4.55 -0.55
CA ILE A 11 -10.03 -5.41 -1.27
C ILE A 11 -9.94 -6.82 -0.72
N GLY A 12 -11.05 -7.33 -0.21
CA GLY A 12 -11.13 -8.71 0.28
C GLY A 12 -11.15 -9.73 -0.87
N PRO A 13 -11.05 -11.03 -0.55
CA PRO A 13 -11.02 -12.11 -1.55
C PRO A 13 -12.26 -12.17 -2.46
N ASN A 14 -13.38 -11.65 -1.98
CA ASN A 14 -14.65 -11.55 -2.73
C ASN A 14 -14.78 -10.25 -3.55
N GLY A 15 -13.72 -9.45 -3.66
CA GLY A 15 -13.73 -8.17 -4.36
C GLY A 15 -14.39 -7.02 -3.61
N THR A 16 -14.86 -7.23 -2.37
CA THR A 16 -15.50 -6.17 -1.58
C THR A 16 -14.49 -5.34 -0.78
N PRO A 17 -14.69 -4.01 -0.64
CA PRO A 17 -13.84 -3.18 0.21
C PRO A 17 -14.06 -3.55 1.70
N GLN A 18 -12.96 -3.67 2.42
CA GLN A 18 -12.94 -3.99 3.84
C GLN A 18 -12.10 -2.96 4.58
N PRO A 19 -12.49 -2.56 5.81
CA PRO A 19 -11.67 -1.72 6.68
C PRO A 19 -10.27 -2.31 6.87
N TRP A 20 -9.25 -1.42 6.87
CA TRP A 20 -7.86 -1.81 7.11
C TRP A 20 -7.20 -0.82 8.08
N ALA A 21 -6.53 0.25 7.61
CA ALA A 21 -6.11 1.35 8.48
C ALA A 21 -7.33 2.14 8.99
N ALA A 22 -8.40 2.22 8.23
CA ALA A 22 -9.70 2.59 8.77
C ALA A 22 -10.22 1.48 9.69
N GLU A 23 -10.78 1.85 10.82
CA GLU A 23 -11.57 0.98 11.71
C GLU A 23 -12.97 0.78 11.15
N SER A 24 -13.56 1.87 10.63
CA SER A 24 -14.89 1.89 10.03
C SER A 24 -15.04 3.05 9.04
N PHE A 25 -16.11 2.98 8.25
CA PHE A 25 -16.55 4.09 7.42
C PHE A 25 -18.08 4.14 7.38
N ASN A 26 -18.64 5.32 7.19
CA ASN A 26 -20.06 5.54 7.14
C ASN A 26 -20.42 6.64 6.14
N TRP A 27 -21.32 6.34 5.20
CA TRP A 27 -21.86 7.34 4.29
C TRP A 27 -22.87 8.22 5.01
N VAL A 28 -22.58 9.52 5.12
CA VAL A 28 -23.50 10.53 5.66
C VAL A 28 -24.59 10.84 4.65
N ASN A 29 -24.20 10.92 3.38
CA ASN A 29 -25.09 11.04 2.22
C ASN A 29 -24.34 10.54 0.97
N GLU A 30 -24.92 10.68 -0.23
CA GLU A 30 -24.33 10.18 -1.48
C GLU A 30 -22.97 10.81 -1.88
N GLN A 31 -22.58 11.94 -1.28
CA GLN A 31 -21.37 12.67 -1.58
C GLN A 31 -20.49 12.91 -0.36
N THR A 32 -20.88 12.43 0.80
CA THR A 32 -20.12 12.64 2.04
C THR A 32 -19.94 11.33 2.80
N ILE A 33 -18.67 11.00 3.09
CA ILE A 33 -18.33 9.79 3.84
C ILE A 33 -17.39 10.14 5.00
N ASP A 34 -17.71 9.63 6.18
CA ASP A 34 -16.87 9.68 7.36
C ASP A 34 -16.06 8.39 7.47
N VAL A 35 -14.74 8.52 7.64
CA VAL A 35 -13.81 7.41 7.80
C VAL A 35 -13.14 7.53 9.16
N THR A 36 -13.34 6.54 10.02
CA THR A 36 -12.71 6.48 11.34
C THR A 36 -11.37 5.77 11.21
N LEU A 37 -10.28 6.46 11.52
CA LEU A 37 -8.94 5.89 11.55
C LEU A 37 -8.79 5.01 12.79
N ARG A 38 -8.15 3.87 12.64
CA ARG A 38 -7.81 2.95 13.73
C ARG A 38 -6.89 3.64 14.75
N SER A 39 -7.22 3.52 16.02
CA SER A 39 -6.42 4.08 17.09
C SER A 39 -5.13 3.29 17.34
N GLY A 40 -4.08 3.96 17.82
CA GLY A 40 -2.83 3.34 18.25
C GLY A 40 -1.91 2.87 17.11
N MET A 41 -2.18 3.27 15.87
CA MET A 41 -1.29 3.03 14.75
C MET A 41 -0.03 3.92 14.85
N SER A 42 1.10 3.37 14.41
CA SER A 42 2.37 4.09 14.37
C SER A 42 3.07 3.89 13.02
N TRP A 43 3.77 4.91 12.58
CA TRP A 43 4.72 4.82 11.50
C TRP A 43 5.93 3.95 11.89
N HIS A 44 6.69 3.49 10.92
CA HIS A 44 7.89 2.65 11.15
C HIS A 44 8.98 3.34 11.96
N ASP A 45 8.97 4.66 12.04
CA ASP A 45 9.87 5.48 12.85
C ASP A 45 9.35 5.74 14.27
N GLY A 46 8.17 5.22 14.61
CA GLY A 46 7.54 5.30 15.93
C GLY A 46 6.63 6.52 16.14
N GLN A 47 6.52 7.43 15.17
CA GLN A 47 5.56 8.53 15.25
C GLN A 47 4.12 8.00 15.11
N PRO A 48 3.12 8.60 15.78
CA PRO A 48 1.73 8.18 15.62
C PRO A 48 1.20 8.47 14.22
N VAL A 49 0.34 7.60 13.71
CA VAL A 49 -0.46 7.88 12.51
C VAL A 49 -1.67 8.72 12.90
N THR A 50 -1.88 9.84 12.22
CA THR A 50 -2.90 10.83 12.56
C THR A 50 -3.88 11.07 11.40
N THR A 51 -5.00 11.75 11.69
CA THR A 51 -5.94 12.25 10.67
C THR A 51 -5.28 13.25 9.72
N GLU A 52 -4.31 14.02 10.20
CA GLU A 52 -3.53 14.94 9.37
C GLU A 52 -2.69 14.20 8.32
N ASP A 53 -2.11 13.04 8.67
CA ASP A 53 -1.40 12.19 7.71
C ASP A 53 -2.36 11.60 6.66
N VAL A 54 -3.57 11.21 7.08
CA VAL A 54 -4.61 10.75 6.15
C VAL A 54 -4.94 11.86 5.16
N ILE A 55 -5.28 13.06 5.64
CA ILE A 55 -5.61 14.21 4.77
C ILE A 55 -4.44 14.48 3.82
N PHE A 56 -3.21 14.59 4.33
CA PHE A 56 -2.02 14.79 3.52
C PHE A 56 -1.85 13.73 2.41
N SER A 57 -2.08 12.46 2.72
CA SER A 57 -1.93 11.35 1.78
C SER A 57 -2.88 11.44 0.58
N PHE A 58 -4.03 12.07 0.77
CA PHE A 58 -5.02 12.29 -0.30
C PHE A 58 -4.90 13.68 -0.95
N GLU A 59 -4.40 14.70 -0.22
CA GLU A 59 -4.16 16.04 -0.76
C GLU A 59 -2.94 16.07 -1.70
N ALA A 60 -1.84 15.42 -1.33
CA ALA A 60 -0.63 15.43 -2.15
C ALA A 60 -0.89 15.00 -3.61
N PRO A 61 -1.67 13.92 -3.90
CA PRO A 61 -2.03 13.56 -5.26
C PRO A 61 -3.02 14.50 -5.96
N MET A 62 -3.66 15.46 -5.28
CA MET A 62 -4.48 16.48 -5.95
C MET A 62 -3.63 17.40 -6.81
N ASP A 63 -2.38 17.60 -6.46
CA ASP A 63 -1.38 18.19 -7.33
C ASP A 63 -0.88 17.15 -8.35
N ALA A 64 -1.46 17.18 -9.55
CA ALA A 64 -1.16 16.23 -10.61
C ALA A 64 0.26 16.38 -11.19
N GLU A 65 0.91 17.54 -11.01
CA GLU A 65 2.29 17.74 -11.41
C GLU A 65 3.24 17.09 -10.38
N MET A 66 2.84 17.16 -9.10
CA MET A 66 3.66 16.64 -8.02
C MET A 66 3.53 15.12 -7.82
N VAL A 67 2.32 14.55 -7.90
CA VAL A 67 2.07 13.11 -7.71
C VAL A 67 1.20 12.55 -8.85
N PRO A 68 1.71 12.52 -10.09
CA PRO A 68 0.94 12.21 -11.29
C PRO A 68 0.31 10.81 -11.28
N MET A 69 1.02 9.80 -10.76
CA MET A 69 0.56 8.40 -10.71
C MET A 69 -0.74 8.23 -9.92
N TYR A 70 -0.90 8.95 -8.82
CA TYR A 70 -2.05 8.81 -7.92
C TYR A 70 -3.14 9.87 -8.13
N SER A 71 -2.83 10.95 -8.86
CA SER A 71 -3.78 12.04 -9.14
C SER A 71 -5.13 11.59 -9.72
N PRO A 72 -5.20 10.62 -10.65
CA PRO A 72 -6.50 10.18 -11.19
C PRO A 72 -7.46 9.63 -10.12
N PHE A 73 -6.94 9.05 -9.04
CA PHE A 73 -7.74 8.38 -8.01
C PHE A 73 -8.38 9.36 -7.01
N VAL A 74 -7.87 10.58 -6.90
CA VAL A 74 -8.37 11.60 -5.96
C VAL A 74 -9.21 12.69 -6.60
N LYS A 75 -9.37 12.69 -7.93
CA LYS A 75 -10.05 13.76 -8.69
C LYS A 75 -11.47 14.07 -8.24
N ASN A 76 -12.19 13.06 -7.70
CA ASN A 76 -13.57 13.24 -7.24
C ASN A 76 -13.68 13.79 -5.82
N ILE A 77 -12.58 13.90 -5.09
CA ILE A 77 -12.57 14.55 -3.77
C ILE A 77 -12.69 16.06 -4.00
N ASP A 78 -13.63 16.69 -3.29
CA ASP A 78 -13.80 18.13 -3.25
C ASP A 78 -13.02 18.72 -2.08
N SER A 79 -13.27 18.21 -0.87
CA SER A 79 -12.57 18.61 0.35
C SER A 79 -12.46 17.46 1.34
N MET A 80 -11.58 17.64 2.34
CA MET A 80 -11.42 16.73 3.47
C MET A 80 -11.34 17.55 4.75
N GLU A 81 -11.93 17.04 5.83
CA GLU A 81 -12.01 17.70 7.12
C GLU A 81 -11.68 16.73 8.26
N ASP A 82 -10.87 17.18 9.20
CA ASP A 82 -10.69 16.48 10.48
C ASP A 82 -11.88 16.79 11.39
N MET A 83 -12.70 15.80 11.65
CA MET A 83 -13.87 15.91 12.51
C MET A 83 -13.56 15.68 14.00
N GLY A 84 -12.27 15.46 14.35
CA GLY A 84 -11.86 15.00 15.66
C GLY A 84 -12.14 13.50 15.87
N ASN A 85 -11.75 12.98 17.04
CA ASN A 85 -11.97 11.58 17.42
C ASN A 85 -11.51 10.55 16.36
N ASN A 86 -10.40 10.83 15.67
CA ASN A 86 -9.85 10.03 14.57
C ASN A 86 -10.77 9.90 13.34
N VAL A 87 -11.68 10.83 13.12
CA VAL A 87 -12.60 10.80 11.97
C VAL A 87 -12.15 11.83 10.93
N VAL A 88 -11.96 11.36 9.69
CA VAL A 88 -11.78 12.20 8.51
C VAL A 88 -13.03 12.13 7.66
N ARG A 89 -13.62 13.29 7.37
CA ARG A 89 -14.73 13.46 6.43
C ARG A 89 -14.19 13.73 5.04
N PHE A 90 -14.65 12.97 4.06
CA PHE A 90 -14.41 13.19 2.65
C PHE A 90 -15.70 13.73 2.00
N ASN A 91 -15.61 14.90 1.40
CA ASN A 91 -16.68 15.49 0.58
C ASN A 91 -16.32 15.26 -0.90
N LEU A 92 -17.27 14.75 -1.67
CA LEU A 92 -17.07 14.39 -3.07
C LEU A 92 -17.76 15.41 -4.00
N LYS A 93 -17.16 15.70 -5.14
CA LYS A 93 -17.74 16.56 -6.19
C LYS A 93 -19.02 15.98 -6.78
N SER A 94 -19.11 14.66 -6.83
CA SER A 94 -20.28 13.93 -7.32
C SER A 94 -20.36 12.56 -6.66
N SER A 95 -21.54 11.97 -6.59
CA SER A 95 -21.73 10.59 -6.12
C SER A 95 -20.85 9.61 -6.93
N ASN A 96 -20.15 8.72 -6.23
CA ASN A 96 -19.22 7.76 -6.83
C ASN A 96 -19.29 6.41 -6.11
N ALA A 97 -19.99 5.46 -6.71
CA ALA A 97 -20.14 4.11 -6.16
C ALA A 97 -18.80 3.35 -6.03
N ALA A 98 -17.78 3.71 -6.83
CA ALA A 98 -16.48 3.09 -6.79
C ALA A 98 -15.49 3.78 -5.82
N PHE A 99 -15.89 4.82 -5.09
CA PHE A 99 -14.98 5.62 -4.25
C PHE A 99 -14.22 4.75 -3.24
N LEU A 100 -14.87 3.78 -2.62
CA LEU A 100 -14.24 2.88 -1.65
C LEU A 100 -13.12 2.05 -2.30
N THR A 101 -13.36 1.52 -3.49
CA THR A 101 -12.43 0.61 -4.19
C THR A 101 -11.39 1.35 -5.03
N SER A 102 -11.80 2.44 -5.70
CA SER A 102 -10.94 3.19 -6.62
C SER A 102 -10.09 4.26 -5.93
N THR A 103 -10.48 4.69 -4.72
CA THR A 103 -9.79 5.77 -3.98
C THR A 103 -9.29 5.29 -2.62
N LEU A 104 -10.18 4.94 -1.69
CA LEU A 104 -9.78 4.60 -0.31
C LEU A 104 -8.94 3.32 -0.22
N ALA A 105 -9.15 2.36 -1.14
CA ALA A 105 -8.35 1.14 -1.25
C ALA A 105 -7.15 1.26 -2.21
N LYS A 106 -6.84 2.45 -2.73
CA LYS A 106 -5.73 2.67 -3.69
C LYS A 106 -4.63 3.57 -3.15
N ILE A 107 -5.00 4.62 -2.44
CA ILE A 107 -4.04 5.59 -1.91
C ILE A 107 -3.32 5.01 -0.70
N ASN A 108 -1.99 4.95 -0.78
CA ASN A 108 -1.15 4.59 0.35
C ASN A 108 -1.12 5.75 1.36
N LEU A 109 -1.23 5.43 2.65
CA LEU A 109 -0.99 6.41 3.70
C LEU A 109 0.51 6.68 3.81
N VAL A 110 0.87 7.94 3.88
CA VAL A 110 2.27 8.40 3.98
C VAL A 110 2.42 9.43 5.11
N PRO A 111 3.52 9.40 5.86
CA PRO A 111 3.74 10.31 6.98
C PRO A 111 4.01 11.74 6.49
N LYS A 112 3.16 12.68 6.90
CA LYS A 112 3.30 14.10 6.55
C LYS A 112 4.61 14.68 7.06
N HIS A 113 5.01 14.32 8.29
CA HIS A 113 6.24 14.83 8.89
C HIS A 113 7.51 14.47 8.10
N TYR A 114 7.48 13.37 7.35
CA TYR A 114 8.61 12.92 6.55
C TYR A 114 8.49 13.34 5.08
N TYR A 115 7.37 13.04 4.41
CA TYR A 115 7.19 13.32 2.98
C TYR A 115 6.78 14.76 2.68
N GLY A 116 6.15 15.46 3.62
CA GLY A 116 5.73 16.86 3.44
C GLY A 116 6.90 17.78 3.06
N PRO A 117 7.97 17.87 3.85
CA PRO A 117 9.13 18.69 3.53
C PRO A 117 9.81 18.29 2.20
N ILE A 118 9.80 17.01 1.84
CA ILE A 118 10.37 16.52 0.59
C ILE A 118 9.53 17.02 -0.60
N ILE A 119 8.21 16.82 -0.55
CA ILE A 119 7.29 17.30 -1.58
C ILE A 119 7.41 18.83 -1.72
N ASP A 120 7.46 19.56 -0.62
CA ASP A 120 7.62 21.01 -0.65
C ASP A 120 8.94 21.45 -1.32
N SER A 121 10.02 20.70 -1.11
CA SER A 121 11.32 20.99 -1.73
C SER A 121 11.34 20.76 -3.24
N LEU A 122 10.43 19.96 -3.78
CA LEU A 122 10.33 19.67 -5.21
C LEU A 122 9.51 20.73 -5.98
N LYS A 123 8.67 21.50 -5.29
CA LYS A 123 7.83 22.53 -5.90
C LYS A 123 8.68 23.55 -6.66
N GLY A 124 8.32 23.80 -7.91
CA GLY A 124 9.04 24.73 -8.78
C GLY A 124 10.38 24.24 -9.36
N THR A 125 10.78 22.99 -9.07
CA THR A 125 12.04 22.43 -9.61
C THR A 125 11.87 21.69 -10.92
N GLY A 126 10.63 21.40 -11.34
CA GLY A 126 10.31 20.53 -12.48
C GLY A 126 10.41 19.03 -12.16
N ASN A 127 10.76 18.66 -10.93
CA ASN A 127 10.73 17.30 -10.44
C ASN A 127 9.40 17.01 -9.72
N ASN A 128 9.10 15.74 -9.51
CA ASN A 128 7.91 15.29 -8.81
C ASN A 128 8.22 14.13 -7.85
N ALA A 129 7.22 13.65 -7.11
CA ALA A 129 7.40 12.62 -6.11
C ALA A 129 7.91 11.28 -6.68
N GLU A 130 7.74 11.01 -7.98
CA GLU A 130 8.24 9.79 -8.63
C GLU A 130 9.76 9.82 -8.83
N THR A 131 10.38 11.00 -8.77
CA THR A 131 11.83 11.18 -8.87
C THR A 131 12.56 11.01 -7.53
N ILE A 132 11.79 10.88 -6.43
CA ILE A 132 12.36 10.73 -5.09
C ILE A 132 13.03 9.36 -4.96
N ILE A 133 14.35 9.37 -4.83
CA ILE A 133 15.14 8.19 -4.48
C ILE A 133 15.52 8.34 -3.02
N GLU A 134 14.82 7.65 -2.14
CA GLU A 134 15.06 7.74 -0.70
C GLU A 134 15.73 6.49 -0.15
N GLU A 135 16.71 6.71 0.74
CA GLU A 135 17.32 5.64 1.51
C GLU A 135 16.35 5.05 2.56
N LYS A 136 15.48 5.89 3.12
CA LYS A 136 14.49 5.48 4.12
C LYS A 136 13.08 5.47 3.51
N ARG A 137 12.39 4.38 3.67
CA ARG A 137 11.00 4.21 3.23
C ARG A 137 10.13 4.01 4.47
N ILE A 138 9.57 5.11 4.98
CA ILE A 138 8.75 5.11 6.17
C ILE A 138 7.30 4.84 5.77
N GLY A 139 6.76 3.72 6.23
CA GLY A 139 5.36 3.36 6.10
C GLY A 139 4.75 3.04 7.46
N SER A 140 3.52 2.55 7.46
CA SER A 140 2.80 2.08 8.66
C SER A 140 2.51 0.57 8.59
N GLY A 141 2.79 -0.07 7.48
CA GLY A 141 2.37 -1.41 7.15
C GLY A 141 3.01 -2.53 7.97
N PRO A 142 2.59 -3.78 7.71
CA PRO A 142 3.03 -4.96 8.46
C PRO A 142 4.52 -5.31 8.28
N PHE A 143 5.19 -4.74 7.28
CA PHE A 143 6.62 -4.94 7.07
C PHE A 143 7.35 -3.60 6.95
N LYS A 144 8.53 -3.53 7.58
CA LYS A 144 9.47 -2.41 7.50
C LYS A 144 10.49 -2.65 6.40
N PHE A 145 10.82 -1.60 5.66
CA PHE A 145 11.91 -1.63 4.68
C PHE A 145 13.26 -1.71 5.40
N VAL A 146 14.12 -2.62 4.94
CA VAL A 146 15.47 -2.83 5.48
C VAL A 146 16.53 -2.47 4.45
N ASP A 147 16.47 -3.06 3.24
CA ASP A 147 17.51 -2.90 2.23
C ASP A 147 16.96 -3.12 0.82
N TRP A 148 17.57 -2.46 -0.15
CA TRP A 148 17.31 -2.66 -1.57
C TRP A 148 18.61 -2.74 -2.34
N ARG A 149 18.89 -3.93 -2.85
CA ARG A 149 19.98 -4.18 -3.78
C ARG A 149 19.42 -4.20 -5.18
N GLN A 150 19.74 -3.17 -5.95
CA GLN A 150 19.23 -3.04 -7.32
C GLN A 150 19.54 -4.28 -8.15
N ARG A 151 18.55 -4.79 -8.88
CA ARG A 151 18.61 -6.00 -9.71
C ARG A 151 18.93 -7.29 -8.94
N GLU A 152 18.82 -7.28 -7.63
CA GLU A 152 19.06 -8.46 -6.80
C GLU A 152 17.83 -8.74 -5.91
N GLN A 153 17.58 -7.89 -4.92
CA GLN A 153 16.50 -8.15 -3.96
C GLN A 153 16.10 -6.92 -3.15
N VAL A 154 14.87 -6.98 -2.62
CA VAL A 154 14.38 -6.09 -1.55
C VAL A 154 14.20 -6.91 -0.29
N ILE A 155 14.69 -6.41 0.84
CA ILE A 155 14.58 -7.05 2.16
C ILE A 155 13.64 -6.23 3.02
N LEU A 156 12.63 -6.90 3.57
CA LEU A 156 11.69 -6.34 4.53
C LEU A 156 11.71 -7.18 5.80
N GLU A 157 11.52 -6.56 6.96
CA GLU A 157 11.35 -7.23 8.24
C GLU A 157 9.95 -7.00 8.82
N ALA A 158 9.49 -7.92 9.66
CA ALA A 158 8.19 -7.85 10.29
C ALA A 158 8.06 -6.61 11.19
N ASN A 159 6.96 -5.90 11.07
CA ASN A 159 6.53 -4.88 12.03
C ASN A 159 5.65 -5.55 13.10
N SER A 160 6.25 -6.00 14.19
CA SER A 160 5.53 -6.65 15.30
C SER A 160 4.55 -5.71 16.02
N GLY A 161 4.72 -4.39 15.87
CA GLY A 161 3.81 -3.38 16.43
C GLY A 161 2.61 -3.05 15.54
N HIS A 162 2.51 -3.65 14.34
CA HIS A 162 1.36 -3.45 13.46
C HIS A 162 0.08 -4.05 14.08
N PHE A 163 -1.09 -3.44 13.85
CA PHE A 163 -2.38 -3.94 14.37
C PHE A 163 -2.77 -5.33 13.83
N ASN A 164 -2.17 -5.76 12.71
CA ASN A 164 -2.26 -7.11 12.17
C ASN A 164 -0.85 -7.60 11.83
N PRO A 165 -0.05 -8.03 12.84
CA PRO A 165 1.35 -8.35 12.63
C PRO A 165 1.52 -9.60 11.77
N PRO A 166 2.54 -9.66 10.89
CA PRO A 166 2.79 -10.82 10.07
C PRO A 166 3.27 -12.01 10.91
N LYS A 167 2.99 -13.21 10.41
CA LYS A 167 3.43 -14.48 11.05
C LYS A 167 4.86 -14.89 10.68
N ILE A 168 5.48 -14.18 9.73
CA ILE A 168 6.86 -14.42 9.28
C ILE A 168 7.73 -13.23 9.66
N ASN A 169 8.99 -13.47 9.99
CA ASN A 169 9.90 -12.43 10.47
C ASN A 169 10.48 -11.56 9.34
N ARG A 170 10.58 -12.11 8.13
CA ARG A 170 11.23 -11.44 7.01
C ARG A 170 10.56 -11.80 5.70
N TRP A 171 10.46 -10.81 4.81
CA TRP A 171 10.03 -10.98 3.44
C TRP A 171 11.15 -10.51 2.52
N ILE A 172 11.63 -11.41 1.65
CA ILE A 172 12.68 -11.10 0.68
C ILE A 172 12.08 -11.25 -0.72
N MET A 173 12.04 -10.17 -1.47
CA MET A 173 11.63 -10.15 -2.87
C MET A 173 12.88 -10.21 -3.73
N LYS A 174 13.10 -11.33 -4.43
CA LYS A 174 14.21 -11.50 -5.36
C LYS A 174 13.80 -11.12 -6.78
N GLU A 175 14.63 -10.37 -7.47
CA GLU A 175 14.51 -10.15 -8.91
C GLU A 175 15.14 -11.33 -9.65
N ILE A 176 14.32 -12.09 -10.38
CA ILE A 176 14.79 -13.28 -11.10
C ILE A 176 14.57 -13.03 -12.60
N PRO A 177 15.60 -13.19 -13.44
CA PRO A 177 15.60 -12.67 -14.82
C PRO A 177 14.61 -13.36 -15.75
N ASN A 178 14.22 -14.61 -15.48
CA ASN A 178 13.27 -15.34 -16.32
C ASN A 178 12.47 -16.38 -15.52
N VAL A 179 11.40 -16.89 -16.14
CA VAL A 179 10.44 -17.82 -15.55
C VAL A 179 11.08 -19.18 -15.24
N GLU A 180 11.95 -19.68 -16.11
CA GLU A 180 12.61 -20.99 -15.95
C GLU A 180 13.55 -20.98 -14.75
N ALA A 181 14.32 -19.90 -14.56
CA ALA A 181 15.17 -19.72 -13.39
C ALA A 181 14.31 -19.64 -12.11
N ALA A 182 13.19 -18.90 -12.14
CA ALA A 182 12.28 -18.77 -11.01
C ALA A 182 11.69 -20.13 -10.60
N LEU A 183 11.24 -20.94 -11.56
CA LEU A 183 10.75 -22.30 -11.32
C LEU A 183 11.85 -23.23 -10.78
N GLY A 184 13.07 -23.12 -11.33
CA GLY A 184 14.22 -23.89 -10.85
C GLY A 184 14.57 -23.59 -9.40
N MET A 185 14.56 -22.32 -9.00
CA MET A 185 14.79 -21.88 -7.61
C MET A 185 13.64 -22.30 -6.69
N PHE A 186 12.40 -22.24 -7.17
CA PHE A 186 11.23 -22.65 -6.42
C PHE A 186 11.25 -24.16 -6.12
N ARG A 187 11.53 -25.02 -7.11
CA ARG A 187 11.68 -26.48 -6.94
C ARG A 187 12.80 -26.87 -5.97
N LYS A 188 13.86 -26.03 -5.87
CA LYS A 188 14.97 -26.26 -4.93
C LYS A 188 14.69 -25.68 -3.52
N GLY A 189 13.54 -25.05 -3.30
CA GLY A 189 13.22 -24.37 -2.04
C GLY A 189 14.03 -23.09 -1.78
N GLU A 190 14.74 -22.55 -2.77
CA GLU A 190 15.48 -21.28 -2.69
C GLU A 190 14.56 -20.07 -2.73
N VAL A 191 13.34 -20.26 -3.24
CA VAL A 191 12.21 -19.33 -3.24
C VAL A 191 10.98 -20.08 -2.77
N ASN A 192 10.26 -19.50 -1.82
CA ASN A 192 9.11 -20.13 -1.16
C ASN A 192 7.76 -19.64 -1.70
N PHE A 193 7.76 -18.57 -2.50
CA PHE A 193 6.55 -17.96 -3.02
C PHE A 193 6.83 -17.35 -4.40
N LEU A 194 6.02 -17.72 -5.39
CA LEU A 194 6.04 -17.11 -6.71
C LEU A 194 4.83 -16.20 -6.88
N THR A 195 5.07 -14.93 -7.16
CA THR A 195 4.04 -13.96 -7.54
C THR A 195 4.12 -13.69 -9.04
N ASP A 196 2.97 -13.35 -9.63
CA ASP A 196 2.92 -12.85 -11.01
C ASP A 196 3.61 -13.78 -12.04
N TYR A 197 3.32 -15.10 -11.92
CA TYR A 197 3.82 -16.08 -12.87
C TYR A 197 3.27 -15.81 -14.28
N LYS A 198 4.18 -15.57 -15.24
CA LYS A 198 3.86 -15.24 -16.64
C LYS A 198 4.10 -16.39 -17.61
N GLY A 199 4.40 -17.58 -17.10
CA GLY A 199 4.61 -18.78 -17.92
C GLY A 199 3.31 -19.55 -18.20
N ASP A 200 3.44 -20.75 -18.75
CA ASP A 200 2.31 -21.64 -19.01
C ASP A 200 1.70 -22.15 -17.69
N PRO A 201 0.41 -21.89 -17.42
CA PRO A 201 -0.28 -22.38 -16.22
C PRO A 201 -0.26 -23.90 -16.07
N ALA A 202 -0.18 -24.67 -17.17
CA ALA A 202 -0.09 -26.13 -17.13
C ALA A 202 1.21 -26.60 -16.44
N VAL A 203 2.29 -25.84 -16.56
CA VAL A 203 3.56 -26.15 -15.88
C VAL A 203 3.40 -26.04 -14.37
N LEU A 204 2.68 -25.03 -13.88
CA LEU A 204 2.38 -24.90 -12.44
C LEU A 204 1.48 -26.03 -11.95
N ALA A 205 0.47 -26.40 -12.72
CA ALA A 205 -0.42 -27.50 -12.36
C ALA A 205 0.36 -28.83 -12.21
N ASN A 206 1.25 -29.15 -13.15
CA ASN A 206 2.09 -30.33 -13.09
C ASN A 206 3.04 -30.31 -11.87
N ILE A 207 3.63 -29.15 -11.55
CA ILE A 207 4.52 -29.01 -10.38
C ILE A 207 3.75 -29.30 -9.07
N VAL A 208 2.52 -28.79 -8.95
CA VAL A 208 1.66 -29.03 -7.78
C VAL A 208 1.24 -30.50 -7.68
N GLU A 209 1.02 -31.20 -8.81
CA GLU A 209 0.70 -32.63 -8.84
C GLU A 209 1.91 -33.49 -8.46
N GLU A 210 3.11 -33.09 -8.87
CA GLU A 210 4.36 -33.82 -8.60
C GLU A 210 4.87 -33.62 -7.14
N ASP A 211 4.59 -32.48 -6.53
CA ASP A 211 5.10 -32.10 -5.22
C ASP A 211 3.95 -31.67 -4.30
N GLY A 212 3.58 -32.57 -3.36
CA GLY A 212 2.48 -32.36 -2.42
C GLY A 212 2.69 -31.24 -1.41
N ASP A 213 3.91 -30.69 -1.28
CA ASP A 213 4.22 -29.56 -0.41
C ASP A 213 3.97 -28.20 -1.08
N ILE A 214 3.68 -28.21 -2.39
CA ILE A 214 3.41 -27.00 -3.18
C ILE A 214 1.90 -26.77 -3.28
N THR A 215 1.48 -25.54 -3.00
CA THR A 215 0.07 -25.12 -3.09
C THR A 215 -0.11 -24.01 -4.12
N LEU A 216 -1.08 -24.17 -5.03
CA LEU A 216 -1.52 -23.13 -5.94
C LEU A 216 -2.66 -22.33 -5.30
N VAL A 217 -2.41 -21.04 -5.04
CA VAL A 217 -3.45 -20.11 -4.60
C VAL A 217 -4.03 -19.39 -5.83
N LYS A 218 -5.34 -19.52 -6.04
CA LYS A 218 -6.08 -18.91 -7.16
C LYS A 218 -6.73 -17.60 -6.74
#